data_58129d6721eeb8eec1774485328df99c
#
_entry.id   58129d6721eeb8eec1774485328df99c
#
_cell.length_a   1.000
_cell.length_b   1.000
_cell.length_c   1.000
_cell.angle_alpha   90.00
_cell.angle_beta   90.00
_cell.angle_gamma   90.00
#
_symmetry.space_group_name_H-M   'P 1'
#
loop_
_entity.id
_entity.type
_entity.pdbx_description
1 polymer ?
#
loop_
_entity_poly.entity_id
_entity_poly.type
_entity_poly.pdbx_seq_one_letter_code
_entity_poly.pdbx_strand_id
1 'polypeptide(L)'
;MDLSNFKRIVIKIGSSLLVNENRSLNSNWLDGLIDDLVLLKEEGHEILIVSSGAIALGGNYFGIPKSKMKLEEKQAAAASGQIILAHAYQELFNKRSYKTAQILLTFDDLNNEKRCQNASNTIETLIELDVIPIINENDSVATEEIQYGDNDQLAARVCELVSANCLILFSDVDGLYDDDPKENPNAQLIKTIREITPEIELLSNKKNSEYGSGGIETKIKAAKVCLQTNCDTIIANGLKEKPISAIKNTNIFTIFTKNESE
;
A
#
# COMPACT_ATOMS: atom_id res chain seq x y z
N MET A 1 18.59 2.94 5.31
CA MET A 1 17.51 2.76 6.31
C MET A 1 17.61 1.39 6.94
N ASP A 2 17.57 1.31 8.25
CA ASP A 2 17.54 0.04 8.97
C ASP A 2 16.07 -0.35 9.27
N LEU A 3 15.65 -1.52 8.79
CA LEU A 3 14.32 -2.07 9.04
C LEU A 3 14.32 -3.10 10.18
N SER A 4 15.49 -3.44 10.74
CA SER A 4 15.66 -4.50 11.76
C SER A 4 14.80 -4.30 13.02
N ASN A 5 14.44 -3.06 13.32
CA ASN A 5 13.60 -2.72 14.47
C ASN A 5 12.10 -3.04 14.26
N PHE A 6 11.69 -3.37 13.05
CA PHE A 6 10.29 -3.64 12.73
C PHE A 6 10.06 -5.14 12.59
N LYS A 7 9.25 -5.71 13.46
CA LYS A 7 8.89 -7.13 13.37
C LYS A 7 7.86 -7.39 12.28
N ARG A 8 6.79 -6.58 12.24
CA ARG A 8 5.65 -6.74 11.33
C ARG A 8 5.50 -5.52 10.45
N ILE A 9 5.60 -5.73 9.14
CA ILE A 9 5.61 -4.66 8.15
C ILE A 9 4.45 -4.86 7.19
N VAL A 10 3.61 -3.83 7.05
CA VAL A 10 2.57 -3.75 6.02
C VAL A 10 3.12 -2.93 4.84
N ILE A 11 3.05 -3.48 3.63
CA ILE A 11 3.49 -2.80 2.41
C ILE A 11 2.28 -2.50 1.55
N LYS A 12 2.00 -1.22 1.34
CA LYS A 12 0.93 -0.80 0.43
C LYS A 12 1.48 -0.48 -0.94
N ILE A 13 0.85 -1.05 -1.95
CA ILE A 13 1.24 -0.93 -3.35
C ILE A 13 0.10 -0.29 -4.15
N GLY A 14 0.37 0.87 -4.74
CA GLY A 14 -0.58 1.61 -5.56
C GLY A 14 -0.76 1.00 -6.96
N SER A 15 -1.91 1.27 -7.58
CA SER A 15 -2.21 0.80 -8.93
C SER A 15 -1.25 1.34 -9.99
N SER A 16 -0.70 2.53 -9.81
CA SER A 16 0.26 3.15 -10.73
C SER A 16 1.61 2.40 -10.83
N LEU A 17 1.95 1.60 -9.82
CA LEU A 17 3.15 0.75 -9.83
C LEU A 17 2.87 -0.62 -10.42
N LEU A 18 1.69 -1.18 -10.11
CA LEU A 18 1.29 -2.51 -10.53
C LEU A 18 0.80 -2.61 -11.97
N VAL A 19 0.29 -1.51 -12.52
CA VAL A 19 -0.33 -1.49 -13.85
C VAL A 19 0.45 -0.51 -14.72
N ASN A 20 0.99 -1.02 -15.82
CA ASN A 20 1.75 -0.23 -16.78
C ASN A 20 0.83 0.63 -17.68
N GLU A 21 1.43 1.44 -18.56
CA GLU A 21 0.71 2.32 -19.49
C GLU A 21 -0.23 1.55 -20.44
N ASN A 22 0.09 0.30 -20.77
CA ASN A 22 -0.75 -0.59 -21.57
C ASN A 22 -1.88 -1.22 -20.76
N ARG A 23 -2.06 -0.82 -19.50
CA ARG A 23 -3.04 -1.34 -18.53
C ARG A 23 -2.88 -2.84 -18.21
N SER A 24 -1.74 -3.42 -18.53
CA SER A 24 -1.37 -4.77 -18.13
C SER A 24 -0.55 -4.75 -16.83
N LEU A 25 -0.44 -5.89 -16.18
CA LEU A 25 0.37 -6.04 -14.98
C LEU A 25 1.83 -5.73 -15.30
N ASN A 26 2.47 -4.93 -14.46
CA ASN A 26 3.90 -4.65 -14.50
C ASN A 26 4.69 -5.80 -13.85
N SER A 27 4.74 -6.94 -14.56
CA SER A 27 5.25 -8.20 -14.02
C SER A 27 6.71 -8.13 -13.61
N ASN A 28 7.56 -7.41 -14.37
CA ASN A 28 8.99 -7.28 -14.05
C ASN A 28 9.20 -6.49 -12.75
N TRP A 29 8.46 -5.42 -12.59
CA TRP A 29 8.50 -4.62 -11.38
C TRP A 29 8.01 -5.43 -10.16
N LEU A 30 6.89 -6.14 -10.33
CA LEU A 30 6.33 -6.98 -9.27
C LEU A 30 7.29 -8.10 -8.87
N ASP A 31 7.96 -8.71 -9.83
CA ASP A 31 8.96 -9.77 -9.60
C ASP A 31 10.15 -9.24 -8.77
N GLY A 32 10.67 -8.04 -9.12
CA GLY A 32 11.72 -7.37 -8.36
C GLY A 32 11.31 -6.95 -6.96
N LEU A 33 10.07 -6.47 -6.78
CA LEU A 33 9.52 -6.19 -5.45
C LEU A 33 9.43 -7.47 -4.61
N ILE A 34 8.97 -8.58 -5.19
CA ILE A 34 8.86 -9.85 -4.48
C ILE A 34 10.24 -10.37 -4.04
N ASP A 35 11.30 -10.16 -4.82
CA ASP A 35 12.68 -10.42 -4.36
C ASP A 35 13.00 -9.65 -3.07
N ASP A 36 12.68 -8.37 -3.03
CA ASP A 36 12.89 -7.54 -1.84
C ASP A 36 12.07 -8.04 -0.63
N LEU A 37 10.81 -8.45 -0.85
CA LEU A 37 9.94 -8.94 0.21
C LEU A 37 10.40 -10.30 0.77
N VAL A 38 10.94 -11.16 -0.09
CA VAL A 38 11.53 -12.43 0.32
C VAL A 38 12.77 -12.19 1.17
N LEU A 39 13.63 -11.24 0.80
CA LEU A 39 14.79 -10.86 1.64
C LEU A 39 14.35 -10.38 3.03
N LEU A 40 13.29 -9.57 3.14
CA LEU A 40 12.74 -9.18 4.44
C LEU A 40 12.21 -10.38 5.23
N LYS A 41 11.55 -11.34 4.57
CA LYS A 41 11.11 -12.58 5.22
C LYS A 41 12.29 -13.39 5.76
N GLU A 42 13.38 -13.51 5.00
CA GLU A 42 14.61 -14.18 5.40
C GLU A 42 15.34 -13.45 6.55
N GLU A 43 15.21 -12.12 6.62
CA GLU A 43 15.66 -11.29 7.74
C GLU A 43 14.77 -11.45 9.00
N GLY A 44 13.67 -12.22 8.94
CA GLY A 44 12.79 -12.55 10.05
C GLY A 44 11.57 -11.62 10.22
N HIS A 45 11.30 -10.77 9.24
CA HIS A 45 10.11 -9.91 9.26
C HIS A 45 8.82 -10.65 8.91
N GLU A 46 7.73 -10.27 9.54
CA GLU A 46 6.37 -10.67 9.17
C GLU A 46 5.83 -9.66 8.14
N ILE A 47 5.53 -10.12 6.93
CA ILE A 47 5.16 -9.26 5.79
C ILE A 47 3.69 -9.43 5.43
N LEU A 48 2.98 -8.31 5.32
CA LEU A 48 1.63 -8.23 4.77
C LEU A 48 1.61 -7.24 3.60
N ILE A 49 0.84 -7.55 2.57
CA ILE A 49 0.73 -6.70 1.38
C ILE A 49 -0.70 -6.15 1.29
N VAL A 50 -0.84 -4.84 1.15
CA VAL A 50 -2.11 -4.19 0.76
C VAL A 50 -1.97 -3.73 -0.68
N SER A 51 -2.69 -4.39 -1.58
CA SER A 51 -2.52 -4.22 -3.01
C SER A 51 -3.69 -3.47 -3.64
N SER A 52 -3.40 -2.67 -4.65
CA SER A 52 -4.40 -2.04 -5.52
C SER A 52 -4.35 -2.63 -6.92
N GLY A 53 -5.11 -2.07 -7.86
CA GLY A 53 -4.96 -2.35 -9.30
C GLY A 53 -5.98 -3.32 -9.87
N ALA A 54 -6.82 -3.97 -9.07
CA ALA A 54 -7.81 -4.93 -9.54
C ALA A 54 -8.77 -4.32 -10.59
N ILE A 55 -9.36 -3.16 -10.33
CA ILE A 55 -10.26 -2.47 -11.28
C ILE A 55 -9.54 -2.15 -12.60
N ALA A 56 -8.26 -1.73 -12.54
CA ALA A 56 -7.52 -1.38 -13.74
C ALA A 56 -7.21 -2.62 -14.61
N LEU A 57 -6.80 -3.73 -13.99
CA LEU A 57 -6.52 -5.00 -14.66
C LEU A 57 -7.79 -5.61 -15.26
N GLY A 58 -8.89 -5.65 -14.50
CA GLY A 58 -10.16 -6.15 -14.98
C GLY A 58 -10.77 -5.27 -16.08
N GLY A 59 -10.62 -3.95 -15.96
CA GLY A 59 -11.02 -3.03 -16.99
C GLY A 59 -10.29 -3.25 -18.31
N ASN A 60 -8.98 -3.53 -18.24
CA ASN A 60 -8.22 -3.91 -19.41
C ASN A 60 -8.72 -5.24 -20.01
N TYR A 61 -8.98 -6.22 -19.16
CA TYR A 61 -9.54 -7.53 -19.56
C TYR A 61 -10.88 -7.38 -20.31
N PHE A 62 -11.72 -6.46 -19.89
CA PHE A 62 -12.99 -6.14 -20.57
C PHE A 62 -12.88 -5.14 -21.73
N GLY A 63 -11.70 -4.55 -21.94
CA GLY A 63 -11.51 -3.50 -22.94
C GLY A 63 -12.18 -2.15 -22.59
N ILE A 64 -12.52 -1.91 -21.30
CA ILE A 64 -13.22 -0.72 -20.84
C ILE A 64 -12.23 0.21 -20.10
N PRO A 65 -12.06 1.48 -20.53
CA PRO A 65 -11.26 2.46 -19.81
C PRO A 65 -11.87 2.80 -18.44
N LYS A 66 -11.04 2.84 -17.36
CA LYS A 66 -11.49 3.17 -16.00
C LYS A 66 -12.33 4.45 -15.92
N SER A 67 -11.95 5.49 -16.69
CA SER A 67 -12.66 6.78 -16.73
C SER A 67 -14.08 6.72 -17.32
N LYS A 68 -14.42 5.64 -18.02
CA LYS A 68 -15.73 5.45 -18.64
C LYS A 68 -16.61 4.43 -17.91
N MET A 69 -16.08 3.77 -16.88
CA MET A 69 -16.81 2.74 -16.15
C MET A 69 -17.83 3.34 -15.21
N LYS A 70 -19.05 2.80 -15.25
CA LYS A 70 -20.06 2.97 -14.22
C LYS A 70 -19.71 2.13 -12.99
N LEU A 71 -20.46 2.29 -11.90
CA LEU A 71 -20.23 1.56 -10.65
C LEU A 71 -20.21 0.05 -10.85
N GLU A 72 -21.26 -0.50 -11.44
CA GLU A 72 -21.41 -1.93 -11.70
C GLU A 72 -20.31 -2.50 -12.62
N GLU A 73 -19.82 -1.68 -13.56
CA GLU A 73 -18.69 -2.06 -14.42
C GLU A 73 -17.36 -2.06 -13.66
N LYS A 74 -17.17 -1.13 -12.71
CA LYS A 74 -16.01 -1.13 -11.81
C LYS A 74 -16.03 -2.34 -10.87
N GLN A 75 -17.19 -2.68 -10.32
CA GLN A 75 -17.37 -3.87 -9.47
C GLN A 75 -17.06 -5.15 -10.25
N ALA A 76 -17.59 -5.30 -11.46
CA ALA A 76 -17.30 -6.44 -12.34
C ALA A 76 -15.82 -6.50 -12.74
N ALA A 77 -15.22 -5.34 -13.06
CA ALA A 77 -13.79 -5.23 -13.35
C ALA A 77 -12.95 -5.62 -12.14
N ALA A 78 -13.29 -5.15 -10.94
CA ALA A 78 -12.60 -5.53 -9.71
C ALA A 78 -12.65 -7.05 -9.49
N ALA A 79 -13.81 -7.68 -9.63
CA ALA A 79 -13.97 -9.12 -9.46
C ALA A 79 -13.06 -9.91 -10.42
N SER A 80 -12.98 -9.52 -11.70
CA SER A 80 -12.11 -10.18 -12.68
C SER A 80 -10.63 -9.85 -12.48
N GLY A 81 -10.31 -8.59 -12.22
CA GLY A 81 -8.93 -8.14 -12.02
C GLY A 81 -8.31 -8.68 -10.73
N GLN A 82 -9.13 -8.96 -9.73
CA GLN A 82 -8.68 -9.55 -8.48
C GLN A 82 -8.14 -10.98 -8.68
N ILE A 83 -8.73 -11.75 -9.58
CA ILE A 83 -8.22 -13.08 -9.95
C ILE A 83 -6.84 -12.96 -10.60
N ILE A 84 -6.68 -12.03 -11.55
CA ILE A 84 -5.41 -11.78 -12.24
C ILE A 84 -4.33 -11.39 -11.24
N LEU A 85 -4.65 -10.49 -10.33
CA LEU A 85 -3.73 -9.97 -9.33
C LEU A 85 -3.31 -11.05 -8.34
N ALA A 86 -4.27 -11.78 -7.77
CA ALA A 86 -4.00 -12.85 -6.83
C ALA A 86 -3.14 -13.97 -7.45
N HIS A 87 -3.44 -14.35 -8.70
CA HIS A 87 -2.66 -15.35 -9.42
C HIS A 87 -1.22 -14.89 -9.64
N ALA A 88 -1.01 -13.63 -10.03
CA ALA A 88 0.33 -13.09 -10.23
C ALA A 88 1.18 -13.12 -8.94
N TYR A 89 0.63 -12.70 -7.80
CA TYR A 89 1.31 -12.82 -6.51
C TYR A 89 1.62 -14.28 -6.18
N GLN A 90 0.61 -15.15 -6.31
CA GLN A 90 0.77 -16.57 -6.01
C GLN A 90 1.88 -17.21 -6.86
N GLU A 91 1.89 -16.97 -8.17
CA GLU A 91 2.90 -17.53 -9.08
C GLU A 91 4.31 -17.06 -8.71
N LEU A 92 4.50 -15.75 -8.47
CA LEU A 92 5.81 -15.18 -8.20
C LEU A 92 6.36 -15.57 -6.83
N PHE A 93 5.51 -15.62 -5.79
CA PHE A 93 5.92 -16.10 -4.47
C PHE A 93 6.19 -17.61 -4.46
N ASN A 94 5.39 -18.42 -5.17
CA ASN A 94 5.61 -19.87 -5.29
C ASN A 94 6.96 -20.19 -5.92
N LYS A 95 7.43 -19.42 -6.91
CA LYS A 95 8.79 -19.55 -7.48
C LYS A 95 9.90 -19.44 -6.42
N ARG A 96 9.61 -18.78 -5.29
CA ARG A 96 10.51 -18.57 -4.15
C ARG A 96 10.14 -19.39 -2.92
N SER A 97 9.28 -20.41 -3.12
CA SER A 97 8.81 -21.35 -2.08
C SER A 97 7.98 -20.70 -0.95
N TYR A 98 7.42 -19.50 -1.18
CA TYR A 98 6.50 -18.87 -0.26
C TYR A 98 5.05 -19.05 -0.69
N LYS A 99 4.16 -19.17 0.29
CA LYS A 99 2.71 -19.28 0.09
C LYS A 99 2.05 -17.92 0.29
N THR A 100 0.95 -17.69 -0.42
CA THR A 100 0.14 -16.48 -0.26
C THR A 100 -1.31 -16.83 -0.04
N ALA A 101 -2.05 -15.95 0.64
CA ALA A 101 -3.50 -16.05 0.78
C ALA A 101 -4.12 -14.67 0.53
N GLN A 102 -5.23 -14.64 -0.23
CA GLN A 102 -5.98 -13.44 -0.48
C GLN A 102 -7.00 -13.19 0.63
N ILE A 103 -7.08 -11.92 1.07
CA ILE A 103 -8.10 -11.43 1.99
C ILE A 103 -8.72 -10.19 1.37
N LEU A 104 -10.05 -10.19 1.25
CA LEU A 104 -10.82 -9.04 0.79
C LEU A 104 -11.61 -8.46 1.96
N LEU A 105 -11.43 -7.18 2.21
CA LEU A 105 -12.06 -6.45 3.32
C LEU A 105 -12.84 -5.25 2.78
N THR A 106 -13.93 -4.93 3.45
CA THR A 106 -14.60 -3.64 3.29
C THR A 106 -14.38 -2.77 4.54
N PHE A 107 -14.59 -1.47 4.44
CA PHE A 107 -14.58 -0.60 5.62
C PHE A 107 -15.65 -1.00 6.64
N ASP A 108 -16.80 -1.53 6.19
CA ASP A 108 -17.83 -2.06 7.07
C ASP A 108 -17.35 -3.27 7.88
N ASP A 109 -16.52 -4.14 7.28
CA ASP A 109 -15.92 -5.27 7.99
C ASP A 109 -14.97 -4.78 9.09
N LEU A 110 -14.20 -3.72 8.84
CA LEU A 110 -13.28 -3.13 9.81
C LEU A 110 -13.99 -2.32 10.91
N ASN A 111 -15.18 -1.79 10.64
CA ASN A 111 -15.99 -1.04 11.61
C ASN A 111 -16.92 -1.94 12.45
N ASN A 112 -17.16 -3.17 12.02
CA ASN A 112 -17.95 -4.15 12.78
C ASN A 112 -17.02 -4.98 13.66
N GLU A 113 -17.15 -4.86 14.98
CA GLU A 113 -16.28 -5.49 15.96
C GLU A 113 -16.06 -6.99 15.72
N LYS A 114 -17.15 -7.75 15.48
CA LYS A 114 -17.07 -9.19 15.24
C LYS A 114 -16.37 -9.55 13.95
N ARG A 115 -16.65 -8.83 12.85
CA ARG A 115 -16.00 -9.05 11.56
C ARG A 115 -14.52 -8.64 11.60
N CYS A 116 -14.24 -7.51 12.24
CA CYS A 116 -12.89 -7.02 12.48
C CYS A 116 -12.06 -8.07 13.24
N GLN A 117 -12.59 -8.62 14.34
CA GLN A 117 -11.93 -9.67 15.11
C GLN A 117 -11.71 -10.96 14.28
N ASN A 118 -12.68 -11.37 13.47
CA ASN A 118 -12.53 -12.52 12.59
C ASN A 118 -11.45 -12.30 11.53
N ALA A 119 -11.38 -11.11 10.93
CA ALA A 119 -10.34 -10.74 9.98
C ALA A 119 -8.94 -10.77 10.65
N SER A 120 -8.82 -10.20 11.86
CA SER A 120 -7.58 -10.26 12.64
C SER A 120 -7.15 -11.69 12.89
N ASN A 121 -8.02 -12.53 13.42
CA ASN A 121 -7.72 -13.94 13.71
C ASN A 121 -7.29 -14.71 12.46
N THR A 122 -7.95 -14.44 11.31
CA THR A 122 -7.58 -15.06 10.04
C THR A 122 -6.18 -14.64 9.60
N ILE A 123 -5.86 -13.35 9.68
CA ILE A 123 -4.55 -12.84 9.31
C ILE A 123 -3.46 -13.38 10.24
N GLU A 124 -3.69 -13.39 11.56
CA GLU A 124 -2.74 -13.96 12.52
C GLU A 124 -2.47 -15.45 12.23
N THR A 125 -3.52 -16.23 11.97
CA THR A 125 -3.37 -17.64 11.60
C THR A 125 -2.53 -17.82 10.33
N LEU A 126 -2.71 -16.96 9.32
CA LEU A 126 -1.89 -17.01 8.10
C LEU A 126 -0.42 -16.71 8.39
N ILE A 127 -0.15 -15.71 9.23
CA ILE A 127 1.22 -15.36 9.66
C ILE A 127 1.88 -16.53 10.41
N GLU A 128 1.16 -17.16 11.35
CA GLU A 128 1.61 -18.34 12.10
C GLU A 128 1.91 -19.54 11.18
N LEU A 129 1.16 -19.69 10.09
CA LEU A 129 1.37 -20.72 9.07
C LEU A 129 2.47 -20.35 8.04
N ASP A 130 3.18 -19.25 8.24
CA ASP A 130 4.18 -18.67 7.33
C ASP A 130 3.63 -18.40 5.91
N VAL A 131 2.37 -17.97 5.84
CA VAL A 131 1.68 -17.56 4.61
C VAL A 131 1.64 -16.05 4.54
N ILE A 132 1.98 -15.46 3.39
CA ILE A 132 1.95 -14.01 3.18
C ILE A 132 0.53 -13.55 2.82
N PRO A 133 -0.14 -12.73 3.67
CA PRO A 133 -1.46 -12.20 3.37
C PRO A 133 -1.39 -11.12 2.27
N ILE A 134 -2.19 -11.27 1.23
CA ILE A 134 -2.41 -10.27 0.17
C ILE A 134 -3.80 -9.68 0.39
N ILE A 135 -3.86 -8.47 0.88
CA ILE A 135 -5.09 -7.80 1.30
C ILE A 135 -5.49 -6.78 0.24
N ASN A 136 -6.76 -6.69 -0.07
CA ASN A 136 -7.32 -5.63 -0.91
C ASN A 136 -8.74 -5.28 -0.44
N GLU A 137 -9.23 -4.13 -0.89
CA GLU A 137 -10.64 -3.78 -0.75
C GLU A 137 -11.52 -4.77 -1.54
N ASN A 138 -12.68 -5.15 -0.96
CA ASN A 138 -13.68 -5.91 -1.68
C ASN A 138 -14.55 -4.98 -2.54
N ASP A 139 -13.94 -4.44 -3.58
CA ASP A 139 -14.59 -3.54 -4.53
C ASP A 139 -15.88 -4.12 -5.17
N SER A 140 -16.05 -5.45 -5.17
CA SER A 140 -17.20 -6.10 -5.80
C SER A 140 -18.52 -5.84 -5.09
N VAL A 141 -18.49 -5.43 -3.81
CA VAL A 141 -19.64 -5.08 -2.98
C VAL A 141 -19.58 -3.64 -2.46
N ALA A 142 -18.62 -2.84 -2.91
CA ALA A 142 -18.46 -1.46 -2.49
C ALA A 142 -19.60 -0.59 -3.03
N THR A 143 -20.03 0.40 -2.24
CA THR A 143 -21.12 1.35 -2.62
C THR A 143 -20.54 2.65 -3.19
N GLU A 144 -21.38 3.48 -3.83
CA GLU A 144 -20.94 4.80 -4.35
C GLU A 144 -20.43 5.75 -3.27
N GLU A 145 -20.88 5.58 -2.03
CA GLU A 145 -20.48 6.39 -0.88
C GLU A 145 -19.06 6.07 -0.41
N ILE A 146 -18.57 4.87 -0.72
CA ILE A 146 -17.22 4.43 -0.44
C ILE A 146 -16.37 4.82 -1.65
N GLN A 147 -15.53 5.84 -1.50
CA GLN A 147 -14.63 6.27 -2.56
C GLN A 147 -13.66 5.12 -2.88
N TYR A 148 -13.85 4.53 -4.06
CA TYR A 148 -12.96 3.50 -4.59
C TYR A 148 -11.49 3.95 -4.56
N GLY A 149 -10.67 3.17 -3.89
CA GLY A 149 -9.23 3.23 -4.09
C GLY A 149 -8.42 3.98 -3.03
N ASP A 150 -8.93 4.18 -1.81
CA ASP A 150 -8.09 4.65 -0.71
C ASP A 150 -7.47 3.49 0.08
N ASN A 151 -6.68 2.67 -0.63
CA ASN A 151 -5.92 1.59 0.00
C ASN A 151 -4.82 2.09 0.96
N ASP A 152 -4.52 3.39 1.01
CA ASP A 152 -3.65 3.96 2.03
C ASP A 152 -4.36 3.89 3.40
N GLN A 153 -5.66 4.24 3.44
CA GLN A 153 -6.47 4.13 4.65
C GLN A 153 -6.72 2.67 5.04
N LEU A 154 -7.02 1.79 4.06
CA LEU A 154 -7.14 0.36 4.32
C LEU A 154 -5.85 -0.20 4.92
N ALA A 155 -4.68 0.19 4.40
CA ALA A 155 -3.39 -0.26 4.91
C ALA A 155 -3.14 0.20 6.35
N ALA A 156 -3.50 1.45 6.69
CA ALA A 156 -3.39 1.95 8.06
C ALA A 156 -4.33 1.20 9.02
N ARG A 157 -5.56 0.90 8.59
CA ARG A 157 -6.51 0.09 9.38
C ARG A 157 -6.04 -1.36 9.53
N VAL A 158 -5.39 -1.93 8.50
CA VAL A 158 -4.74 -3.25 8.61
C VAL A 158 -3.60 -3.20 9.61
N CYS A 159 -2.76 -2.15 9.63
CA CYS A 159 -1.70 -1.99 10.64
C CYS A 159 -2.26 -2.00 12.06
N GLU A 160 -3.36 -1.26 12.29
CA GLU A 160 -4.05 -1.26 13.59
C GLU A 160 -4.58 -2.66 13.93
N LEU A 161 -5.24 -3.33 12.97
CA LEU A 161 -5.87 -4.64 13.14
C LEU A 161 -4.88 -5.73 13.58
N VAL A 162 -3.66 -5.69 13.04
CA VAL A 162 -2.62 -6.71 13.28
C VAL A 162 -1.46 -6.21 14.14
N SER A 163 -1.59 -5.05 14.77
CA SER A 163 -0.53 -4.43 15.58
C SER A 163 0.82 -4.37 14.85
N ALA A 164 0.80 -3.94 13.58
CA ALA A 164 2.02 -3.77 12.80
C ALA A 164 2.90 -2.66 13.36
N ASN A 165 4.21 -2.78 13.19
CA ASN A 165 5.18 -1.78 13.67
C ASN A 165 5.54 -0.77 12.57
N CYS A 166 5.34 -1.13 11.31
CA CYS A 166 5.71 -0.28 10.18
C CYS A 166 4.70 -0.43 9.04
N LEU A 167 4.34 0.71 8.44
CA LEU A 167 3.61 0.82 7.18
C LEU A 167 4.54 1.44 6.14
N ILE A 168 4.76 0.77 5.02
CA ILE A 168 5.47 1.32 3.86
C ILE A 168 4.44 1.66 2.79
N LEU A 169 4.30 2.94 2.47
CA LEU A 169 3.44 3.47 1.40
C LEU A 169 4.30 3.77 0.17
N PHE A 170 4.31 2.88 -0.79
CA PHE A 170 4.95 3.16 -2.07
C PHE A 170 4.13 4.13 -2.92
N SER A 171 4.83 5.10 -3.48
CA SER A 171 4.29 6.19 -4.31
C SER A 171 5.18 6.42 -5.52
N ASP A 172 4.77 7.35 -6.38
CA ASP A 172 5.54 7.90 -7.50
C ASP A 172 6.44 9.08 -7.07
N VAL A 173 6.44 9.43 -5.78
CA VAL A 173 7.28 10.47 -5.19
C VAL A 173 8.18 9.90 -4.09
N ASP A 174 9.31 10.55 -3.84
CA ASP A 174 10.31 10.10 -2.87
C ASP A 174 9.86 10.21 -1.40
N GLY A 175 8.84 11.04 -1.14
CA GLY A 175 8.30 11.32 0.19
C GLY A 175 7.53 12.63 0.20
N LEU A 176 7.42 13.26 1.38
CA LEU A 176 6.81 14.57 1.55
C LEU A 176 7.88 15.65 1.42
N TYR A 177 7.60 16.65 0.58
CA TYR A 177 8.44 17.84 0.39
C TYR A 177 7.79 19.05 1.02
N ASP A 178 8.59 20.04 1.41
CA ASP A 178 8.13 21.33 1.94
C ASP A 178 7.41 22.21 0.90
N ASP A 179 7.67 21.94 -0.41
CA ASP A 179 6.99 22.54 -1.54
C ASP A 179 6.89 21.55 -2.71
N ASP A 180 6.29 21.92 -3.85
CA ASP A 180 6.21 21.04 -5.01
C ASP A 180 7.56 20.96 -5.75
N PRO A 181 8.26 19.81 -5.75
CA PRO A 181 9.56 19.68 -6.43
C PRO A 181 9.46 19.82 -7.96
N LYS A 182 8.26 19.73 -8.54
CA LYS A 182 8.04 19.95 -9.99
C LYS A 182 8.01 21.43 -10.32
N GLU A 183 7.51 22.26 -9.40
CA GLU A 183 7.39 23.69 -9.59
C GLU A 183 8.55 24.47 -8.92
N ASN A 184 9.05 23.96 -7.80
CA ASN A 184 10.16 24.56 -7.06
C ASN A 184 11.35 23.58 -7.01
N PRO A 185 12.40 23.78 -7.83
CA PRO A 185 13.61 22.95 -7.81
C PRO A 185 14.39 22.98 -6.48
N ASN A 186 14.10 23.93 -5.58
CA ASN A 186 14.70 24.03 -4.26
C ASN A 186 13.88 23.35 -3.16
N ALA A 187 12.75 22.73 -3.51
CA ALA A 187 11.94 21.98 -2.56
C ALA A 187 12.77 20.89 -1.86
N GLN A 188 12.66 20.82 -0.54
CA GLN A 188 13.43 19.88 0.27
C GLN A 188 12.56 18.75 0.78
N LEU A 189 13.12 17.53 0.72
CA LEU A 189 12.48 16.36 1.29
C LEU A 189 12.45 16.45 2.81
N ILE A 190 11.27 16.34 3.41
CA ILE A 190 11.08 16.26 4.86
C ILE A 190 11.36 14.81 5.28
N LYS A 191 12.51 14.56 5.89
CA LYS A 191 12.95 13.20 6.21
C LYS A 191 12.17 12.57 7.37
N THR A 192 11.90 13.35 8.45
CA THR A 192 11.27 12.82 9.66
C THR A 192 10.16 13.74 10.13
N ILE A 193 8.99 13.19 10.40
CA ILE A 193 7.83 13.90 10.92
C ILE A 193 7.40 13.19 12.21
N ARG A 194 7.45 13.89 13.34
CA ARG A 194 7.07 13.36 14.66
C ARG A 194 5.64 13.69 15.04
N GLU A 195 5.13 14.77 14.49
CA GLU A 195 3.77 15.24 14.72
C GLU A 195 3.18 15.78 13.43
N ILE A 196 1.93 15.44 13.16
CA ILE A 196 1.20 15.97 12.01
C ILE A 196 0.52 17.27 12.45
N THR A 197 1.25 18.37 12.23
CA THR A 197 0.76 19.73 12.50
C THR A 197 -0.15 20.22 11.37
N PRO A 198 -0.93 21.31 11.58
CA PRO A 198 -1.71 21.92 10.51
C PRO A 198 -0.89 22.31 9.28
N GLU A 199 0.39 22.69 9.46
CA GLU A 199 1.31 23.00 8.36
C GLU A 199 1.61 21.76 7.51
N ILE A 200 1.83 20.61 8.13
CA ILE A 200 2.02 19.33 7.44
C ILE A 200 0.73 18.93 6.70
N GLU A 201 -0.44 19.11 7.31
CA GLU A 201 -1.72 18.86 6.64
C GLU A 201 -1.94 19.80 5.44
N LEU A 202 -1.50 21.05 5.51
CA LEU A 202 -1.60 22.01 4.41
C LEU A 202 -0.72 21.66 3.20
N LEU A 203 0.42 20.98 3.40
CA LEU A 203 1.26 20.51 2.30
C LEU A 203 0.51 19.51 1.39
N SER A 204 -0.47 18.79 1.93
CA SER A 204 -1.32 17.87 1.17
C SER A 204 -2.27 18.60 0.21
N ASN A 205 -2.75 19.78 0.57
CA ASN A 205 -3.77 20.53 -0.18
C ASN A 205 -3.19 21.21 -1.44
N LYS A 206 -1.87 21.37 -1.53
CA LYS A 206 -1.19 22.00 -2.68
C LYS A 206 -1.03 21.05 -3.88
N LYS A 207 -1.33 19.76 -3.72
CA LYS A 207 -1.06 18.73 -4.75
C LYS A 207 -2.31 17.94 -5.11
N ASN A 208 -3.06 18.40 -6.09
CA ASN A 208 -3.98 17.53 -6.83
C ASN A 208 -3.14 16.70 -7.82
N SER A 209 -2.83 15.43 -7.48
CA SER A 209 -2.23 14.51 -8.45
C SER A 209 -3.27 14.16 -9.53
N GLU A 210 -2.98 14.47 -10.80
CA GLU A 210 -3.83 14.11 -11.94
C GLU A 210 -3.94 12.58 -12.17
N TYR A 211 -3.14 11.78 -11.47
CA TYR A 211 -3.05 10.34 -11.65
C TYR A 211 -3.20 9.56 -10.33
N GLY A 212 -4.43 9.10 -10.05
CA GLY A 212 -4.72 8.11 -9.01
C GLY A 212 -5.49 8.66 -7.80
N SER A 213 -6.27 7.79 -7.17
CA SER A 213 -7.10 8.06 -5.99
C SER A 213 -6.30 8.23 -4.68
N GLY A 214 -4.96 8.09 -4.70
CA GLY A 214 -4.10 8.13 -3.52
C GLY A 214 -3.06 9.24 -3.58
N GLY A 215 -3.46 10.50 -3.38
CA GLY A 215 -2.54 11.64 -3.29
C GLY A 215 -1.74 11.66 -1.97
N ILE A 216 -0.94 12.71 -1.77
CA ILE A 216 -0.18 12.93 -0.53
C ILE A 216 -1.13 13.06 0.69
N GLU A 217 -2.32 13.60 0.48
CA GLU A 217 -3.36 13.74 1.52
C GLU A 217 -3.75 12.39 2.13
N THR A 218 -4.02 11.38 1.30
CA THR A 218 -4.41 10.04 1.80
C THR A 218 -3.29 9.39 2.59
N LYS A 219 -2.04 9.61 2.21
CA LYS A 219 -0.86 9.11 2.90
C LYS A 219 -0.63 9.78 4.26
N ILE A 220 -0.85 11.09 4.35
CA ILE A 220 -0.79 11.81 5.64
C ILE A 220 -1.91 11.34 6.57
N LYS A 221 -3.14 11.13 6.05
CA LYS A 221 -4.24 10.55 6.83
C LYS A 221 -3.91 9.15 7.34
N ALA A 222 -3.34 8.30 6.49
CA ALA A 222 -2.89 6.97 6.89
C ALA A 222 -1.81 7.02 7.96
N ALA A 223 -0.79 7.88 7.79
CA ALA A 223 0.25 8.09 8.80
C ALA A 223 -0.32 8.59 10.14
N LYS A 224 -1.35 9.43 10.12
CA LYS A 224 -2.04 9.91 11.33
C LYS A 224 -2.67 8.76 12.12
N VAL A 225 -3.30 7.81 11.44
CA VAL A 225 -3.86 6.59 12.08
C VAL A 225 -2.73 5.74 12.66
N CYS A 226 -1.68 5.49 11.89
CA CYS A 226 -0.53 4.68 12.32
C CYS A 226 0.19 5.27 13.53
N LEU A 227 0.40 6.59 13.57
CA LEU A 227 1.00 7.25 14.73
C LEU A 227 0.19 7.07 16.03
N GLN A 228 -1.14 6.90 15.95
CA GLN A 228 -1.97 6.66 17.13
C GLN A 228 -1.74 5.26 17.73
N THR A 229 -1.32 4.30 16.91
CA THR A 229 -1.08 2.90 17.29
C THR A 229 0.41 2.54 17.42
N ASN A 230 1.30 3.54 17.49
CA ASN A 230 2.76 3.36 17.53
C ASN A 230 3.31 2.55 16.34
N CYS A 231 2.71 2.71 15.18
CA CYS A 231 3.17 2.17 13.91
C CYS A 231 3.86 3.29 13.12
N ASP A 232 5.11 3.12 12.79
CA ASP A 232 5.84 4.07 11.96
C ASP A 232 5.33 3.99 10.52
N THR A 233 5.28 5.12 9.81
CA THR A 233 4.86 5.14 8.41
C THR A 233 5.95 5.71 7.53
N ILE A 234 6.33 4.98 6.49
CA ILE A 234 7.33 5.37 5.51
C ILE A 234 6.63 5.67 4.19
N ILE A 235 6.85 6.87 3.65
CA ILE A 235 6.46 7.22 2.29
C ILE A 235 7.73 7.24 1.44
N ALA A 236 7.74 6.45 0.36
CA ALA A 236 8.92 6.31 -0.48
C ALA A 236 8.56 6.06 -1.94
N ASN A 237 9.53 6.32 -2.82
CA ASN A 237 9.39 6.08 -4.24
C ASN A 237 9.42 4.57 -4.55
N GLY A 238 8.32 4.10 -5.13
CA GLY A 238 8.15 2.71 -5.55
C GLY A 238 8.49 2.43 -7.01
N LEU A 239 8.93 3.42 -7.79
CA LEU A 239 9.16 3.24 -9.23
C LEU A 239 10.40 2.39 -9.57
N LYS A 240 11.32 2.18 -8.61
CA LYS A 240 12.49 1.32 -8.79
C LYS A 240 12.08 -0.15 -8.86
N GLU A 241 12.82 -0.98 -9.61
CA GLU A 241 12.55 -2.42 -9.70
C GLU A 241 12.63 -3.15 -8.35
N LYS A 242 13.55 -2.71 -7.47
CA LYS A 242 13.72 -3.21 -6.10
C LYS A 242 13.55 -2.04 -5.13
N PRO A 243 12.31 -1.64 -4.85
CA PRO A 243 12.06 -0.38 -4.14
C PRO A 243 12.49 -0.41 -2.68
N ILE A 244 12.43 -1.56 -1.99
CA ILE A 244 12.89 -1.69 -0.60
C ILE A 244 14.41 -1.63 -0.54
N SER A 245 15.10 -2.33 -1.41
CA SER A 245 16.57 -2.23 -1.55
C SER A 245 17.00 -0.81 -1.88
N ALA A 246 16.25 -0.11 -2.75
CA ALA A 246 16.53 1.29 -3.08
C ALA A 246 16.41 2.20 -1.85
N ILE A 247 15.37 2.05 -1.03
CA ILE A 247 15.19 2.82 0.21
C ILE A 247 16.34 2.52 1.20
N LYS A 248 16.68 1.24 1.41
CA LYS A 248 17.78 0.84 2.30
C LYS A 248 19.09 1.50 1.90
N ASN A 249 19.37 1.61 0.59
CA ASN A 249 20.63 2.12 0.05
C ASN A 249 20.71 3.65 -0.03
N THR A 250 19.62 4.32 -0.38
CA THR A 250 19.62 5.78 -0.65
C THR A 250 19.28 6.64 0.54
N ASN A 251 18.52 6.11 1.51
CA ASN A 251 17.91 6.89 2.60
C ASN A 251 17.04 8.07 2.10
N ILE A 252 16.39 7.88 0.93
CA ILE A 252 15.48 8.88 0.34
C ILE A 252 14.04 8.42 0.61
N PHE A 253 13.42 8.98 1.62
CA PHE A 253 12.03 8.72 2.05
C PHE A 253 11.62 9.72 3.13
N THR A 254 10.32 9.78 3.42
CA THR A 254 9.79 10.44 4.62
C THR A 254 9.32 9.38 5.61
N ILE A 255 9.73 9.49 6.87
CA ILE A 255 9.22 8.67 7.96
C ILE A 255 8.40 9.49 8.94
N PHE A 256 7.21 8.98 9.26
CA PHE A 256 6.38 9.46 10.37
C PHE A 256 6.62 8.52 11.55
N THR A 257 7.14 9.03 12.66
CA THR A 257 7.51 8.22 13.83
C THR A 257 7.43 9.04 15.10
N LYS A 258 7.04 8.41 16.22
CA LYS A 258 7.13 9.00 17.55
C LYS A 258 8.45 8.69 18.24
N ASN A 259 9.23 7.75 17.68
CA ASN A 259 10.48 7.36 18.29
C ASN A 259 11.53 8.46 18.12
N GLU A 260 12.27 8.75 19.17
CA GLU A 260 13.48 9.56 19.08
C GLU A 260 14.54 8.74 18.35
N SER A 261 15.00 9.23 17.20
CA SER A 261 16.18 8.65 16.54
C SER A 261 17.39 8.87 17.46
N GLU A 262 18.02 7.80 17.90
CA GLU A 262 19.35 7.87 18.48
C GLU A 262 20.39 8.38 17.46
#